data_eae06dced36bb4f821068112fb0a363c
#
_entry.id   eae06dced36bb4f821068112fb0a363c
#
_cell.length_a   1.000
_cell.length_b   1.000
_cell.length_c   1.000
_cell.angle_alpha   90.00
_cell.angle_beta   90.00
_cell.angle_gamma   90.00
#
_symmetry.space_group_name_H-M   'P 1'
#
loop_
_entity.id
_entity.type
_entity.pdbx_description
1 polymer ?
#
loop_
_entity_poly.entity_id
_entity_poly.type
_entity_poly.pdbx_seq_one_letter_code
_entity_poly.pdbx_strand_id
1 'polypeptide(L)'
;FFQTNFAFAAVRVMPTLIELNANKSRGNYLTTAFSVQADKGETIRFKLYPEYFTITDSGKMSSAPSSNNADNLIPYARFVPNEFTLKDGKPQLVRVTFTDIKKLPDGESRMVMFIEDVKAKEVLLPSGNKNVSTKLIVKTRLGIPIYVDRGRFVKVGRFDDLQIQKENHNLVYKMSLSAGGNSKVRYHGKAQIIKDKKLIKEFEMNSNTIRANGVFEERGILPQNLEEGEYIMKVILTYKNEKGESKNLIKEAQFSVTNSI
;
A
#
# COMPACT_ATOMS: atom_id res chain seq x y z
N PHE A 1 -15.30 28.34 -23.18
CA PHE A 1 -14.61 27.17 -22.67
C PHE A 1 -15.48 26.49 -21.62
N PHE A 2 -16.19 25.42 -22.00
CA PHE A 2 -16.90 24.58 -21.03
C PHE A 2 -15.87 23.57 -20.47
N GLN A 3 -15.42 23.76 -19.23
CA GLN A 3 -14.73 22.73 -18.48
C GLN A 3 -15.77 21.70 -18.06
N THR A 4 -15.85 20.58 -18.75
CA THR A 4 -16.57 19.40 -18.27
C THR A 4 -15.75 18.77 -17.15
N ASN A 5 -16.09 19.09 -15.91
CA ASN A 5 -15.57 18.36 -14.75
C ASN A 5 -16.14 16.94 -14.78
N PHE A 6 -15.34 15.98 -15.19
CA PHE A 6 -15.66 14.57 -15.00
C PHE A 6 -15.50 14.24 -13.51
N ALA A 7 -16.58 14.35 -12.74
CA ALA A 7 -16.63 13.83 -11.40
C ALA A 7 -16.71 12.30 -11.48
N PHE A 8 -15.61 11.61 -11.21
CA PHE A 8 -15.68 10.19 -10.92
C PHE A 8 -16.29 10.01 -9.54
N ALA A 9 -17.31 9.15 -9.42
CA ALA A 9 -17.89 8.81 -8.13
C ALA A 9 -16.76 8.31 -7.21
N ALA A 10 -16.51 9.02 -6.12
CA ALA A 10 -15.52 8.60 -5.14
C ALA A 10 -16.10 7.45 -4.32
N VAL A 11 -15.42 6.30 -4.35
CA VAL A 11 -15.72 5.17 -3.49
C VAL A 11 -14.67 5.12 -2.40
N ARG A 12 -15.13 5.10 -1.14
CA ARG A 12 -14.28 5.04 0.05
C ARG A 12 -14.37 3.68 0.68
N VAL A 13 -13.24 3.16 1.14
CA VAL A 13 -13.13 1.90 1.84
C VAL A 13 -12.35 2.12 3.14
N MET A 14 -12.88 1.62 4.25
CA MET A 14 -12.23 1.74 5.57
C MET A 14 -12.38 0.46 6.39
N PRO A 15 -11.27 -0.07 6.92
CA PRO A 15 -9.89 0.34 6.67
C PRO A 15 -9.40 -0.09 5.27
N THR A 16 -8.35 0.53 4.78
CA THR A 16 -7.70 0.20 3.48
C THR A 16 -6.71 -0.95 3.57
N LEU A 17 -6.42 -1.40 4.78
CA LEU A 17 -5.52 -2.51 5.12
C LEU A 17 -6.02 -3.17 6.40
N ILE A 18 -6.01 -4.51 6.45
CA ILE A 18 -6.40 -5.29 7.61
C ILE A 18 -5.21 -6.15 8.06
N GLU A 19 -4.83 -6.01 9.32
CA GLU A 19 -3.77 -6.79 9.96
C GLU A 19 -4.32 -7.43 11.22
N LEU A 20 -4.28 -8.77 11.28
CA LEU A 20 -4.82 -9.56 12.37
C LEU A 20 -3.71 -10.42 13.00
N ASN A 21 -3.84 -10.67 14.29
CA ASN A 21 -2.97 -11.58 15.03
C ASN A 21 -3.80 -12.75 15.56
N ALA A 22 -3.64 -13.93 14.97
CA ALA A 22 -4.39 -15.13 15.34
C ALA A 22 -4.04 -15.65 16.73
N ASN A 23 -2.86 -15.33 17.28
CA ASN A 23 -2.48 -15.71 18.62
C ASN A 23 -3.34 -15.04 19.71
N LYS A 24 -4.01 -13.92 19.37
CA LYS A 24 -4.92 -13.22 20.28
C LYS A 24 -6.33 -13.84 20.31
N SER A 25 -6.63 -14.77 19.39
CA SER A 25 -7.93 -15.45 19.39
C SER A 25 -7.93 -16.63 20.35
N ARG A 26 -8.99 -16.72 21.16
CA ARG A 26 -9.24 -17.89 22.02
C ARG A 26 -9.85 -19.08 21.24
N GLY A 27 -10.50 -18.80 20.13
CA GLY A 27 -11.17 -19.82 19.29
C GLY A 27 -10.32 -20.26 18.10
N ASN A 28 -10.95 -21.00 17.20
CA ASN A 28 -10.36 -21.42 15.91
C ASN A 28 -10.86 -20.54 14.76
N TYR A 29 -11.18 -19.27 15.05
CA TYR A 29 -11.67 -18.31 14.07
C TYR A 29 -11.26 -16.88 14.44
N LEU A 30 -11.20 -16.01 13.43
CA LEU A 30 -11.05 -14.56 13.54
C LEU A 30 -12.14 -13.88 12.72
N THR A 31 -12.70 -12.81 13.22
CA THR A 31 -13.65 -11.99 12.48
C THR A 31 -13.18 -10.54 12.45
N THR A 32 -13.31 -9.94 11.28
CA THR A 32 -13.07 -8.52 11.05
C THR A 32 -14.14 -7.96 10.12
N ALA A 33 -14.14 -6.68 9.90
CA ALA A 33 -15.04 -6.03 8.96
C ALA A 33 -14.38 -4.80 8.33
N PHE A 34 -14.87 -4.42 7.16
CA PHE A 34 -14.57 -3.16 6.52
C PHE A 34 -15.85 -2.55 5.96
N SER A 35 -15.87 -1.24 5.77
CA SER A 35 -17.00 -0.52 5.19
C SER A 35 -16.65 -0.02 3.79
N VAL A 36 -17.65 -0.03 2.91
CA VAL A 36 -17.57 0.55 1.56
C VAL A 36 -18.66 1.59 1.45
N GLN A 37 -18.33 2.78 0.98
CA GLN A 37 -19.24 3.90 0.85
C GLN A 37 -19.00 4.61 -0.49
N ALA A 38 -20.06 4.93 -1.22
CA ALA A 38 -20.03 5.82 -2.39
C ALA A 38 -20.47 7.23 -2.00
N ASP A 39 -20.25 8.19 -2.85
CA ASP A 39 -20.75 9.54 -2.67
C ASP A 39 -22.28 9.58 -2.71
N LYS A 40 -22.87 10.62 -2.10
CA LYS A 40 -24.31 10.82 -2.06
C LYS A 40 -24.85 11.00 -3.48
N GLY A 41 -26.01 10.38 -3.78
CA GLY A 41 -26.63 10.42 -5.09
C GLY A 41 -26.15 9.32 -6.04
N GLU A 42 -25.07 8.63 -5.71
CA GLU A 42 -24.56 7.52 -6.52
C GLU A 42 -25.27 6.21 -6.19
N THR A 43 -25.48 5.38 -7.22
CA THR A 43 -25.94 3.99 -7.08
C THR A 43 -25.01 3.09 -7.84
N ILE A 44 -24.23 2.27 -7.09
CA ILE A 44 -23.18 1.42 -7.65
C ILE A 44 -23.33 -0.01 -7.09
N ARG A 45 -23.31 -1.00 -7.97
CA ARG A 45 -23.37 -2.41 -7.60
C ARG A 45 -21.98 -3.01 -7.66
N PHE A 46 -21.54 -3.60 -6.54
CA PHE A 46 -20.24 -4.22 -6.39
C PHE A 46 -20.35 -5.71 -6.18
N LYS A 47 -19.39 -6.47 -6.73
CA LYS A 47 -19.09 -7.85 -6.36
C LYS A 47 -17.77 -7.89 -5.59
N LEU A 48 -17.67 -8.86 -4.66
CA LEU A 48 -16.47 -9.10 -3.86
C LEU A 48 -15.91 -10.48 -4.17
N TYR A 49 -14.59 -10.56 -4.23
CA TYR A 49 -13.88 -11.82 -4.36
C TYR A 49 -12.44 -11.71 -3.85
N PRO A 50 -11.88 -12.77 -3.25
CA PRO A 50 -10.52 -12.78 -2.79
C PRO A 50 -9.57 -13.24 -3.90
N GLU A 51 -8.33 -12.70 -3.87
CA GLU A 51 -7.19 -13.23 -4.62
C GLU A 51 -5.99 -13.38 -3.70
N TYR A 52 -5.09 -14.32 -4.02
CA TYR A 52 -3.77 -14.36 -3.41
C TYR A 52 -2.90 -13.27 -4.01
N PHE A 53 -1.99 -12.70 -3.22
CA PHE A 53 -1.06 -11.69 -3.74
C PHE A 53 0.34 -11.84 -3.19
N THR A 54 1.29 -11.30 -3.95
CA THR A 54 2.68 -11.10 -3.56
C THR A 54 3.05 -9.63 -3.68
N ILE A 55 4.12 -9.24 -3.01
CA ILE A 55 4.71 -7.89 -3.11
C ILE A 55 6.07 -8.06 -3.77
N THR A 56 6.31 -7.30 -4.85
CA THR A 56 7.61 -7.25 -5.55
C THR A 56 8.61 -6.43 -4.74
N ASP A 57 9.89 -6.49 -5.13
CA ASP A 57 10.94 -5.70 -4.50
C ASP A 57 10.79 -4.18 -4.74
N SER A 58 9.98 -3.78 -5.73
CA SER A 58 9.56 -2.37 -5.92
C SER A 58 8.28 -1.99 -5.14
N GLY A 59 7.80 -2.85 -4.23
CA GLY A 59 6.60 -2.60 -3.43
C GLY A 59 5.27 -2.75 -4.18
N LYS A 60 5.28 -3.19 -5.44
CA LYS A 60 4.05 -3.39 -6.21
C LYS A 60 3.37 -4.70 -5.84
N MET A 61 2.06 -4.66 -5.67
CA MET A 61 1.25 -5.84 -5.47
C MET A 61 0.97 -6.54 -6.80
N SER A 62 1.20 -7.86 -6.84
CA SER A 62 0.80 -8.75 -7.92
C SER A 62 -0.17 -9.78 -7.38
N SER A 63 -1.34 -9.95 -7.99
CA SER A 63 -2.38 -10.86 -7.50
C SER A 63 -2.74 -11.93 -8.53
N ALA A 64 -3.23 -13.08 -8.02
CA ALA A 64 -3.72 -14.20 -8.80
C ALA A 64 -4.97 -14.80 -8.12
N PRO A 65 -5.94 -15.33 -8.89
CA PRO A 65 -7.19 -15.88 -8.34
C PRO A 65 -6.98 -17.03 -7.35
N SER A 66 -5.92 -17.80 -7.49
CA SER A 66 -5.57 -18.93 -6.62
C SER A 66 -4.06 -19.08 -6.47
N SER A 67 -3.65 -19.76 -5.41
CA SER A 67 -2.25 -20.10 -5.16
C SER A 67 -2.17 -21.36 -4.29
N ASN A 68 -1.17 -22.20 -4.56
CA ASN A 68 -0.83 -23.35 -3.72
C ASN A 68 0.16 -23.00 -2.61
N ASN A 69 0.51 -21.72 -2.42
CA ASN A 69 1.41 -21.29 -1.37
C ASN A 69 0.80 -21.54 0.02
N ALA A 70 1.61 -22.00 0.94
CA ALA A 70 1.18 -22.33 2.31
C ALA A 70 0.61 -21.10 3.06
N ASP A 71 1.04 -19.90 2.71
CA ASP A 71 0.60 -18.62 3.26
C ASP A 71 -0.67 -18.05 2.59
N ASN A 72 -1.33 -18.83 1.73
CA ASN A 72 -2.58 -18.46 1.09
C ASN A 72 -3.74 -18.49 2.10
N LEU A 73 -4.35 -17.33 2.36
CA LEU A 73 -5.43 -17.16 3.32
C LEU A 73 -6.82 -17.46 2.74
N ILE A 74 -6.98 -17.54 1.41
CA ILE A 74 -8.26 -17.68 0.73
C ILE A 74 -9.06 -18.91 1.20
N PRO A 75 -8.49 -20.11 1.35
CA PRO A 75 -9.24 -21.30 1.76
C PRO A 75 -9.92 -21.15 3.13
N TYR A 76 -9.39 -20.32 3.98
CA TYR A 76 -9.86 -20.06 5.34
C TYR A 76 -10.92 -18.96 5.43
N ALA A 77 -11.07 -18.16 4.37
CA ALA A 77 -11.90 -16.94 4.39
C ALA A 77 -13.37 -17.23 4.06
N ARG A 78 -14.27 -16.59 4.81
CA ARG A 78 -15.70 -16.46 4.51
C ARG A 78 -16.06 -14.99 4.64
N PHE A 79 -16.88 -14.47 3.73
CA PHE A 79 -17.24 -13.04 3.76
C PHE A 79 -18.69 -12.83 3.32
N VAL A 80 -19.32 -11.84 3.91
CA VAL A 80 -20.73 -11.50 3.69
C VAL A 80 -20.91 -9.98 3.80
N PRO A 81 -21.61 -9.35 2.84
CA PRO A 81 -22.13 -9.89 1.58
C PRO A 81 -21.03 -10.10 0.53
N ASN A 82 -21.26 -10.99 -0.43
CA ASN A 82 -20.36 -11.17 -1.58
C ASN A 82 -20.73 -10.25 -2.77
N GLU A 83 -21.94 -9.66 -2.71
CA GLU A 83 -22.40 -8.67 -3.67
C GLU A 83 -23.38 -7.72 -2.98
N PHE A 84 -23.34 -6.44 -3.34
CA PHE A 84 -24.22 -5.41 -2.77
C PHE A 84 -24.33 -4.19 -3.67
N THR A 85 -25.35 -3.37 -3.39
CA THR A 85 -25.55 -2.08 -4.06
C THR A 85 -25.45 -0.97 -3.03
N LEU A 86 -24.53 -0.03 -3.27
CA LEU A 86 -24.45 1.23 -2.54
C LEU A 86 -25.49 2.22 -3.08
N LYS A 87 -26.16 2.92 -2.19
CA LYS A 87 -27.15 3.97 -2.52
C LYS A 87 -27.04 5.12 -1.53
N ASP A 88 -27.21 6.35 -2.02
CA ASP A 88 -27.38 7.56 -1.23
C ASP A 88 -26.28 7.82 -0.18
N GLY A 89 -25.06 7.43 -0.47
CA GLY A 89 -23.94 7.64 0.45
C GLY A 89 -23.98 6.77 1.72
N LYS A 90 -24.86 5.78 1.81
CA LYS A 90 -24.91 4.87 2.96
C LYS A 90 -23.77 3.86 2.89
N PRO A 91 -23.01 3.65 3.99
CA PRO A 91 -21.96 2.65 4.02
C PRO A 91 -22.53 1.23 4.06
N GLN A 92 -21.91 0.32 3.32
CA GLN A 92 -22.13 -1.13 3.44
C GLN A 92 -20.99 -1.74 4.25
N LEU A 93 -21.35 -2.43 5.33
CA LEU A 93 -20.41 -3.22 6.11
C LEU A 93 -20.24 -4.60 5.47
N VAL A 94 -19.00 -5.03 5.29
CA VAL A 94 -18.62 -6.38 4.85
C VAL A 94 -17.89 -7.05 6.01
N ARG A 95 -18.43 -8.21 6.45
CA ARG A 95 -17.80 -9.04 7.47
C ARG A 95 -16.93 -10.11 6.81
N VAL A 96 -15.73 -10.28 7.32
CA VAL A 96 -14.80 -11.34 6.89
C VAL A 96 -14.47 -12.20 8.11
N THR A 97 -14.69 -13.50 8.01
CA THR A 97 -14.38 -14.49 9.04
C THR A 97 -13.40 -15.50 8.50
N PHE A 98 -12.31 -15.69 9.20
CA PHE A 98 -11.34 -16.75 8.95
C PHE A 98 -11.59 -17.90 9.91
N THR A 99 -11.81 -19.08 9.38
CA THR A 99 -12.02 -20.33 10.13
C THR A 99 -10.77 -21.20 10.07
N ASP A 100 -10.64 -22.16 10.99
CA ASP A 100 -9.50 -23.08 11.04
C ASP A 100 -8.13 -22.38 11.14
N ILE A 101 -8.08 -21.23 11.80
CA ILE A 101 -6.85 -20.42 11.92
C ILE A 101 -5.70 -21.18 12.58
N LYS A 102 -5.96 -22.22 13.33
CA LYS A 102 -4.93 -23.10 13.92
C LYS A 102 -4.18 -23.93 12.88
N LYS A 103 -4.71 -24.07 11.66
CA LYS A 103 -4.05 -24.76 10.54
C LYS A 103 -3.15 -23.84 9.72
N LEU A 104 -3.23 -22.51 9.91
CA LEU A 104 -2.33 -21.57 9.25
C LEU A 104 -0.87 -21.87 9.63
N PRO A 105 0.09 -21.65 8.74
CA PRO A 105 1.51 -21.80 9.06
C PRO A 105 1.96 -20.77 10.10
N ASP A 106 3.10 -21.01 10.72
CA ASP A 106 3.78 -20.00 11.53
C ASP A 106 4.27 -18.85 10.62
N GLY A 107 4.01 -17.62 11.03
CA GLY A 107 4.31 -16.44 10.23
C GLY A 107 3.07 -15.76 9.69
N GLU A 108 3.21 -15.13 8.54
CA GLU A 108 2.17 -14.38 7.85
C GLU A 108 1.44 -15.22 6.83
N SER A 109 0.11 -15.16 6.85
CA SER A 109 -0.75 -15.56 5.74
C SER A 109 -1.50 -14.35 5.19
N ARG A 110 -1.82 -14.37 3.87
CA ARG A 110 -2.34 -13.18 3.21
C ARG A 110 -3.31 -13.46 2.08
N MET A 111 -4.17 -12.49 1.83
CA MET A 111 -5.02 -12.37 0.64
C MET A 111 -5.36 -10.91 0.39
N VAL A 112 -5.83 -10.57 -0.78
CA VAL A 112 -6.47 -9.30 -1.09
C VAL A 112 -7.95 -9.53 -1.34
N MET A 113 -8.81 -8.73 -0.70
CA MET A 113 -10.23 -8.69 -1.00
C MET A 113 -10.48 -7.63 -2.05
N PHE A 114 -10.91 -8.02 -3.23
CA PHE A 114 -11.30 -7.09 -4.28
C PHE A 114 -12.78 -6.73 -4.18
N ILE A 115 -13.04 -5.46 -4.41
CA ILE A 115 -14.36 -4.85 -4.55
C ILE A 115 -14.39 -4.30 -5.97
N GLU A 116 -15.19 -4.90 -6.84
CA GLU A 116 -15.21 -4.58 -8.25
C GLU A 116 -16.60 -4.14 -8.69
N ASP A 117 -16.69 -3.01 -9.42
CA ASP A 117 -17.92 -2.56 -10.01
C ASP A 117 -18.46 -3.61 -11.01
N VAL A 118 -19.73 -4.01 -10.85
CA VAL A 118 -20.38 -4.98 -11.74
C VAL A 118 -20.59 -4.38 -13.13
N LYS A 119 -20.84 -3.07 -13.20
CA LYS A 119 -21.08 -2.36 -14.47
C LYS A 119 -19.89 -1.47 -14.80
N ALA A 120 -19.33 -1.63 -15.99
CA ALA A 120 -18.40 -0.68 -16.54
C ALA A 120 -19.09 0.65 -16.88
N LYS A 121 -18.46 1.77 -16.57
CA LYS A 121 -18.93 3.10 -17.00
C LYS A 121 -18.38 3.38 -18.39
N GLU A 122 -19.26 3.82 -19.28
CA GLU A 122 -18.90 4.30 -20.62
C GLU A 122 -18.74 5.81 -20.57
N VAL A 123 -17.59 6.30 -20.98
CA VAL A 123 -17.28 7.73 -21.09
C VAL A 123 -16.95 8.02 -22.55
N LEU A 124 -17.76 8.89 -23.17
CA LEU A 124 -17.46 9.41 -24.49
C LEU A 124 -16.47 10.56 -24.35
N LEU A 125 -15.30 10.40 -24.93
CA LEU A 125 -14.30 11.49 -24.97
C LEU A 125 -14.61 12.40 -26.16
N PRO A 126 -14.69 13.73 -25.96
CA PRO A 126 -14.83 14.67 -27.04
C PRO A 126 -13.62 14.55 -27.96
N SER A 127 -13.86 14.28 -29.23
CA SER A 127 -12.84 14.31 -30.27
C SER A 127 -12.87 15.67 -30.96
N GLY A 128 -11.69 16.27 -31.20
CA GLY A 128 -11.57 17.48 -31.99
C GLY A 128 -11.99 17.33 -33.47
N ASN A 129 -12.26 16.10 -33.89
CA ASN A 129 -12.68 15.76 -35.24
C ASN A 129 -14.15 15.24 -35.19
N LYS A 130 -15.07 15.89 -35.87
CA LYS A 130 -16.51 15.59 -35.84
C LYS A 130 -16.88 14.15 -36.27
N ASN A 131 -15.96 13.46 -36.93
CA ASN A 131 -16.19 12.10 -37.46
C ASN A 131 -15.53 10.99 -36.61
N VAL A 132 -14.91 11.32 -35.48
CA VAL A 132 -14.26 10.33 -34.59
C VAL A 132 -14.80 10.51 -33.18
N SER A 133 -15.41 9.49 -32.61
CA SER A 133 -15.76 9.44 -31.19
C SER A 133 -14.92 8.35 -30.51
N THR A 134 -14.27 8.68 -29.42
CA THR A 134 -13.53 7.71 -28.61
C THR A 134 -14.39 7.32 -27.41
N LYS A 135 -14.70 6.04 -27.28
CA LYS A 135 -15.44 5.46 -26.16
C LYS A 135 -14.45 4.84 -25.17
N LEU A 136 -14.41 5.35 -23.96
CA LEU A 136 -13.62 4.78 -22.86
C LEU A 136 -14.55 3.94 -21.97
N ILE A 137 -14.15 2.69 -21.72
CA ILE A 137 -14.85 1.81 -20.78
C ILE A 137 -14.02 1.77 -19.49
N VAL A 138 -14.58 2.30 -18.41
CA VAL A 138 -13.92 2.36 -17.10
C VAL A 138 -14.59 1.40 -16.13
N LYS A 139 -13.81 0.55 -15.49
CA LYS A 139 -14.27 -0.37 -14.45
C LYS A 139 -13.42 -0.16 -13.19
N THR A 140 -14.07 0.16 -12.08
CA THR A 140 -13.38 0.38 -10.81
C THR A 140 -13.15 -0.94 -10.09
N ARG A 141 -11.92 -1.18 -9.65
CA ARG A 141 -11.53 -2.31 -8.82
C ARG A 141 -10.67 -1.80 -7.67
N LEU A 142 -11.12 -2.01 -6.43
CA LEU A 142 -10.39 -1.64 -5.22
C LEU A 142 -9.95 -2.90 -4.50
N GLY A 143 -8.71 -2.93 -4.01
CA GLY A 143 -8.15 -4.06 -3.27
C GLY A 143 -7.87 -3.68 -1.81
N ILE A 144 -8.32 -4.53 -0.88
CA ILE A 144 -7.99 -4.44 0.54
C ILE A 144 -7.06 -5.60 0.88
N PRO A 145 -5.76 -5.38 1.08
CA PRO A 145 -4.86 -6.40 1.59
C PRO A 145 -5.26 -6.82 3.00
N ILE A 146 -5.29 -8.13 3.23
CA ILE A 146 -5.59 -8.72 4.53
C ILE A 146 -4.46 -9.67 4.89
N TYR A 147 -3.91 -9.48 6.07
CA TYR A 147 -2.82 -10.26 6.62
C TYR A 147 -3.23 -10.86 7.96
N VAL A 148 -2.84 -12.11 8.19
CA VAL A 148 -3.01 -12.81 9.46
C VAL A 148 -1.67 -13.37 9.90
N ASP A 149 -1.14 -12.86 10.99
CA ASP A 149 0.04 -13.42 11.67
C ASP A 149 -0.39 -14.50 12.65
N ARG A 150 0.27 -15.67 12.64
CA ARG A 150 -0.03 -16.79 13.52
C ARG A 150 1.24 -17.49 14.01
N GLY A 151 1.13 -18.13 15.18
CA GLY A 151 2.20 -18.95 15.77
C GLY A 151 3.43 -18.12 16.10
N ARG A 152 4.61 -18.65 15.79
CA ARG A 152 5.87 -17.93 15.94
C ARG A 152 6.11 -17.08 14.69
N PHE A 153 5.84 -15.79 14.78
CA PHE A 153 6.17 -14.85 13.70
C PHE A 153 7.21 -13.83 14.17
N VAL A 154 8.06 -13.41 13.25
CA VAL A 154 9.19 -12.50 13.47
C VAL A 154 9.18 -11.40 12.43
N LYS A 155 9.36 -10.17 12.90
CA LYS A 155 9.40 -8.94 12.08
C LYS A 155 10.70 -8.20 12.36
N VAL A 156 11.65 -8.25 11.44
CA VAL A 156 12.93 -7.54 11.54
C VAL A 156 13.11 -6.68 10.30
N GLY A 157 13.05 -5.36 10.46
CA GLY A 157 13.40 -4.41 9.41
C GLY A 157 14.88 -4.07 9.45
N ARG A 158 15.48 -3.83 8.28
CA ARG A 158 16.85 -3.34 8.13
C ARG A 158 16.87 -2.22 7.11
N PHE A 159 17.75 -1.25 7.33
CA PHE A 159 18.09 -0.22 6.36
C PHE A 159 19.45 -0.55 5.78
N ASP A 160 19.47 -1.16 4.61
CA ASP A 160 20.69 -1.72 4.04
C ASP A 160 21.56 -0.63 3.42
N ASP A 161 21.00 0.25 2.60
CA ASP A 161 21.75 1.29 1.92
C ASP A 161 20.95 2.58 1.68
N LEU A 162 21.68 3.72 1.59
CA LEU A 162 21.17 5.03 1.19
C LEU A 162 22.23 5.75 0.37
N GLN A 163 21.94 6.05 -0.87
CA GLN A 163 22.82 6.77 -1.79
C GLN A 163 22.11 7.98 -2.37
N ILE A 164 22.89 9.03 -2.66
CA ILE A 164 22.42 10.20 -3.37
C ILE A 164 23.31 10.42 -4.57
N GLN A 165 22.70 10.59 -5.73
CA GLN A 165 23.43 10.81 -6.98
C GLN A 165 22.73 11.84 -7.86
N LYS A 166 23.50 12.50 -8.71
CA LYS A 166 22.97 13.44 -9.70
C LYS A 166 22.53 12.66 -10.95
N GLU A 167 21.27 12.80 -11.34
CA GLU A 167 20.72 12.24 -12.57
C GLU A 167 19.93 13.32 -13.32
N ASN A 168 20.30 13.59 -14.57
CA ASN A 168 19.59 14.54 -15.46
C ASN A 168 19.18 15.86 -14.76
N HIS A 169 20.09 16.59 -14.14
CA HIS A 169 19.85 17.84 -13.40
C HIS A 169 19.11 17.70 -12.05
N ASN A 170 18.68 16.51 -11.64
CA ASN A 170 18.06 16.26 -10.34
C ASN A 170 19.02 15.52 -9.40
N LEU A 171 18.94 15.83 -8.12
CA LEU A 171 19.49 14.98 -7.08
C LEU A 171 18.47 13.90 -6.74
N VAL A 172 18.87 12.65 -6.84
CA VAL A 172 18.02 11.46 -6.65
C VAL A 172 18.58 10.67 -5.47
N TYR A 173 17.74 10.34 -4.51
CA TYR A 173 18.07 9.34 -3.51
C TYR A 173 17.65 7.95 -3.97
N LYS A 174 18.46 6.96 -3.61
CA LYS A 174 18.15 5.53 -3.71
C LYS A 174 18.35 4.91 -2.35
N MET A 175 17.37 4.20 -1.86
CA MET A 175 17.50 3.45 -0.61
C MET A 175 17.09 2.00 -0.80
N SER A 176 17.79 1.13 -0.07
CA SER A 176 17.50 -0.29 -0.01
C SER A 176 17.16 -0.68 1.42
N LEU A 177 16.06 -1.40 1.58
CA LEU A 177 15.56 -1.90 2.84
C LEU A 177 15.33 -3.40 2.73
N SER A 178 15.49 -4.14 3.82
CA SER A 178 15.14 -5.56 3.85
C SER A 178 14.33 -5.93 5.09
N ALA A 179 13.58 -7.01 4.97
CA ALA A 179 12.84 -7.63 6.06
C ALA A 179 13.36 -9.04 6.32
N GLY A 180 13.79 -9.31 7.54
CA GLY A 180 14.07 -10.64 8.03
C GLY A 180 12.86 -11.25 8.73
N GLY A 181 12.84 -12.59 8.84
CA GLY A 181 11.75 -13.32 9.48
C GLY A 181 10.62 -13.70 8.52
N ASN A 182 9.54 -14.24 9.07
CA ASN A 182 8.45 -14.86 8.34
C ASN A 182 7.16 -14.03 8.32
N SER A 183 7.26 -12.73 8.62
CA SER A 183 6.17 -11.77 8.50
C SER A 183 6.69 -10.46 7.91
N LYS A 184 5.82 -9.75 7.19
CA LYS A 184 6.13 -8.47 6.57
C LYS A 184 6.58 -7.42 7.57
N VAL A 185 7.35 -6.46 7.10
CA VAL A 185 7.66 -5.21 7.79
C VAL A 185 6.98 -4.06 7.06
N ARG A 186 6.17 -3.29 7.78
CA ARG A 186 5.60 -2.04 7.28
C ARG A 186 6.26 -0.87 7.97
N TYR A 187 6.81 0.04 7.19
CA TYR A 187 7.46 1.22 7.69
C TYR A 187 6.75 2.50 7.25
N HIS A 188 6.98 3.54 7.99
CA HIS A 188 6.67 4.94 7.70
C HIS A 188 7.79 5.80 8.28
N GLY A 189 7.94 7.00 7.82
CA GLY A 189 8.96 7.87 8.38
C GLY A 189 9.16 9.13 7.57
N LYS A 190 10.30 9.78 7.82
CA LYS A 190 10.64 11.08 7.26
C LYS A 190 12.10 11.15 6.87
N ALA A 191 12.40 12.09 5.98
CA ALA A 191 13.75 12.47 5.62
C ALA A 191 14.03 13.92 6.00
N GLN A 192 15.24 14.17 6.43
CA GLN A 192 15.75 15.48 6.83
C GLN A 192 16.96 15.84 5.97
N ILE A 193 17.00 17.05 5.45
CA ILE A 193 18.15 17.63 4.77
C ILE A 193 18.83 18.62 5.75
N ILE A 194 20.09 18.38 6.01
CA ILE A 194 20.87 19.09 7.03
C ILE A 194 22.09 19.73 6.35
N LYS A 195 22.35 21.02 6.63
CA LYS A 195 23.56 21.76 6.24
C LYS A 195 24.13 22.44 7.49
N ASP A 196 25.41 22.33 7.74
CA ASP A 196 26.08 22.97 8.89
C ASP A 196 25.38 22.68 10.23
N LYS A 197 24.97 21.44 10.45
CA LYS A 197 24.22 20.98 11.63
C LYS A 197 22.81 21.61 11.79
N LYS A 198 22.33 22.37 10.81
CA LYS A 198 21.00 22.98 10.82
C LYS A 198 20.06 22.20 9.90
N LEU A 199 18.86 21.96 10.39
CA LEU A 199 17.78 21.38 9.58
C LEU A 199 17.33 22.41 8.53
N ILE A 200 17.52 22.07 7.25
CA ILE A 200 17.12 22.92 6.11
C ILE A 200 15.73 22.56 5.65
N LYS A 201 15.43 21.24 5.55
CA LYS A 201 14.14 20.75 5.08
C LYS A 201 13.82 19.38 5.69
N GLU A 202 12.55 19.15 5.94
CA GLU A 202 12.01 17.85 6.34
C GLU A 202 10.84 17.49 5.41
N PHE A 203 10.70 16.22 5.04
CA PHE A 203 9.56 15.73 4.25
C PHE A 203 9.24 14.28 4.61
N GLU A 204 7.94 13.94 4.48
CA GLU A 204 7.47 12.58 4.74
C GLU A 204 7.94 11.62 3.65
N MET A 205 8.32 10.42 4.08
CA MET A 205 8.60 9.30 3.21
C MET A 205 7.34 8.47 3.00
N ASN A 206 7.19 7.88 1.82
CA ASN A 206 6.05 7.01 1.55
C ASN A 206 6.05 5.81 2.50
N SER A 207 4.88 5.52 3.08
CA SER A 207 4.71 4.28 3.83
C SER A 207 4.66 3.10 2.88
N ASN A 208 5.48 2.08 3.14
CA ASN A 208 5.57 0.89 2.29
C ASN A 208 5.63 -0.39 3.11
N THR A 209 5.46 -1.53 2.42
CA THR A 209 5.49 -2.85 3.02
C THR A 209 6.55 -3.70 2.32
N ILE A 210 7.47 -4.23 3.10
CA ILE A 210 8.48 -5.20 2.65
C ILE A 210 7.94 -6.59 2.98
N ARG A 211 7.85 -7.47 1.98
CA ARG A 211 7.44 -8.88 2.20
C ARG A 211 8.38 -9.60 3.14
N ALA A 212 7.90 -10.65 3.77
CA ALA A 212 8.74 -11.55 4.58
C ALA A 212 9.98 -12.03 3.80
N ASN A 213 11.15 -11.95 4.40
CA ASN A 213 12.45 -12.28 3.77
C ASN A 213 12.68 -11.56 2.43
N GLY A 214 12.13 -10.36 2.27
CA GLY A 214 12.21 -9.59 1.04
C GLY A 214 13.12 -8.38 1.13
N VAL A 215 13.36 -7.79 -0.03
CA VAL A 215 14.04 -6.51 -0.22
C VAL A 215 13.03 -5.52 -0.78
N PHE A 216 13.24 -4.26 -0.52
CA PHE A 216 12.49 -3.15 -1.10
C PHE A 216 13.45 -2.03 -1.51
N GLU A 217 13.30 -1.58 -2.74
CA GLU A 217 14.07 -0.48 -3.28
C GLU A 217 13.16 0.72 -3.55
N GLU A 218 13.52 1.85 -3.01
CA GLU A 218 12.85 3.13 -3.23
C GLU A 218 13.80 4.13 -3.87
N ARG A 219 13.25 4.89 -4.80
CA ARG A 219 13.92 5.98 -5.47
C ARG A 219 13.04 7.21 -5.45
N GLY A 220 13.62 8.36 -5.15
CA GLY A 220 12.89 9.63 -5.20
C GLY A 220 13.80 10.80 -5.51
N ILE A 221 13.20 11.92 -5.88
CA ILE A 221 13.90 13.16 -6.18
C ILE A 221 13.97 13.99 -4.91
N LEU A 222 15.17 14.50 -4.59
CA LEU A 222 15.35 15.43 -3.50
C LEU A 222 14.67 16.79 -3.81
N PRO A 223 14.29 17.55 -2.77
CA PRO A 223 13.75 18.88 -2.95
C PRO A 223 14.68 19.74 -3.82
N GLN A 224 14.09 20.40 -4.81
CA GLN A 224 14.80 21.39 -5.63
C GLN A 224 15.04 22.67 -4.83
N ASN A 225 15.96 23.52 -5.31
CA ASN A 225 16.33 24.81 -4.70
C ASN A 225 17.15 24.70 -3.40
N LEU A 226 18.05 23.72 -3.33
CA LEU A 226 19.13 23.74 -2.36
C LEU A 226 20.26 24.63 -2.88
N GLU A 227 20.78 25.49 -2.02
CA GLU A 227 21.96 26.31 -2.32
C GLU A 227 23.20 25.45 -2.48
N GLU A 228 24.23 25.96 -3.14
CA GLU A 228 25.52 25.29 -3.24
C GLU A 228 26.11 24.96 -1.86
N GLY A 229 26.71 23.78 -1.72
CA GLY A 229 27.35 23.32 -0.49
C GLY A 229 27.22 21.85 -0.19
N GLU A 230 27.73 21.48 0.98
CA GLU A 230 27.71 20.11 1.49
C GLU A 230 26.48 19.89 2.39
N TYR A 231 25.83 18.73 2.22
CA TYR A 231 24.60 18.37 2.90
C TYR A 231 24.64 16.93 3.41
N ILE A 232 23.81 16.68 4.39
CA ILE A 232 23.49 15.32 4.87
C ILE A 232 21.99 15.08 4.67
N MET A 233 21.64 13.99 4.00
CA MET A 233 20.29 13.44 4.06
C MET A 233 20.23 12.41 5.18
N LYS A 234 19.36 12.62 6.16
CA LYS A 234 19.07 11.68 7.25
C LYS A 234 17.67 11.13 7.07
N VAL A 235 17.56 9.83 6.92
CA VAL A 235 16.27 9.12 6.81
C VAL A 235 16.00 8.40 8.13
N ILE A 236 14.79 8.61 8.66
CA ILE A 236 14.31 8.01 9.91
C ILE A 236 13.02 7.27 9.58
N LEU A 237 13.09 5.93 9.57
CA LEU A 237 11.94 5.07 9.34
C LEU A 237 11.57 4.35 10.63
N THR A 238 10.29 4.17 10.85
CA THR A 238 9.75 3.46 12.02
C THR A 238 8.89 2.29 11.56
N TYR A 239 9.05 1.13 12.19
CA TYR A 239 8.19 -0.03 12.01
C TYR A 239 7.81 -0.64 13.37
N LYS A 240 6.77 -1.46 13.41
CA LYS A 240 6.40 -2.25 14.60
C LYS A 240 6.90 -3.68 14.47
N ASN A 241 7.63 -4.16 15.49
CA ASN A 241 8.04 -5.56 15.58
C ASN A 241 6.85 -6.48 15.93
N GLU A 242 7.11 -7.78 16.09
CA GLU A 242 6.10 -8.79 16.44
C GLU A 242 5.42 -8.56 17.79
N LYS A 243 6.06 -7.85 18.71
CA LYS A 243 5.51 -7.46 20.02
C LYS A 243 4.66 -6.18 19.94
N GLY A 244 4.65 -5.50 18.77
CA GLY A 244 4.00 -4.21 18.59
C GLY A 244 4.84 -3.01 19.04
N GLU A 245 6.10 -3.21 19.41
CA GLU A 245 7.03 -2.17 19.80
C GLU A 245 7.54 -1.42 18.57
N SER A 246 7.62 -0.09 18.65
CA SER A 246 8.22 0.73 17.59
C SER A 246 9.73 0.58 17.57
N LYS A 247 10.28 0.33 16.40
CA LYS A 247 11.71 0.25 16.12
C LYS A 247 12.06 1.27 15.04
N ASN A 248 13.15 2.00 15.24
CA ASN A 248 13.65 2.98 14.29
C ASN A 248 14.80 2.41 13.46
N LEU A 249 14.77 2.71 12.18
CA LEU A 249 15.85 2.49 11.22
C LEU A 249 16.35 3.87 10.79
N ILE A 250 17.63 4.14 10.99
CA ILE A 250 18.22 5.45 10.68
C ILE A 250 19.40 5.25 9.76
N LYS A 251 19.46 6.02 8.68
CA LYS A 251 20.60 6.06 7.77
C LYS A 251 20.86 7.49 7.34
N GLU A 252 22.13 7.81 7.13
CA GLU A 252 22.58 9.12 6.67
C GLU A 252 23.44 8.94 5.42
N ALA A 253 23.30 9.87 4.47
CA ALA A 253 24.14 9.97 3.29
C ALA A 253 24.56 11.42 3.06
N GLN A 254 25.85 11.62 2.77
CA GLN A 254 26.40 12.93 2.42
C GLN A 254 26.24 13.18 0.91
N PHE A 255 26.02 14.42 0.52
CA PHE A 255 25.98 14.83 -0.87
C PHE A 255 26.33 16.32 -1.03
N SER A 256 26.79 16.67 -2.21
CA SER A 256 27.16 18.03 -2.58
C SER A 256 26.19 18.59 -3.60
N VAL A 257 25.82 19.85 -3.44
CA VAL A 257 25.09 20.63 -4.44
C VAL A 257 26.09 21.56 -5.09
N THR A 258 26.28 21.44 -6.40
CA THR A 258 27.12 22.32 -7.21
C THR A 258 26.26 23.00 -8.27
N ASN A 259 26.35 24.31 -8.40
CA ASN A 259 25.79 25.03 -9.52
C ASN A 259 26.58 24.63 -10.78
N SER A 260 25.99 23.81 -11.64
CA SER A 260 26.57 23.62 -12.98
C SER A 260 26.35 24.92 -13.74
N ILE A 261 27.41 25.63 -14.03
CA ILE A 261 27.43 26.76 -14.96
C ILE A 261 27.04 26.30 -16.34
#